data_98e9a0455be512345eb311e9967bf663
#
_entry.id   98e9a0455be512345eb311e9967bf663
#
_cell.length_a   1.000
_cell.length_b   1.000
_cell.length_c   1.000
_cell.angle_alpha   90.00
_cell.angle_beta   90.00
_cell.angle_gamma   90.00
#
_symmetry.space_group_name_H-M   'P 1'
#
loop_
_entity.id
_entity.type
_entity.pdbx_description
1 polymer ?
#
loop_
_entity_poly.entity_id
_entity_poly.type
_entity_poly.pdbx_seq_one_letter_code
_entity_poly.pdbx_strand_id
1 'polypeptide(L)'
;MAPQSSALTREEIIARNLAAVDVHFHNENPDGIDLAVGVYTDDIVWEVPARGLVLRDRETVKQEYLQIFEAMKVHKITNLHRFATEEWVFDDSIFECTLMSDGFRNGPFPVGTRCSIRLVHAFQCRDGKICRENGYEIWRRADDTVRVRDDIPATARVEEFS
;
A
#
# COMPACT_ATOMS: atom_id res chain seq x y z
N MET A 1 18.28 -28.63 30.03
CA MET A 1 17.11 -28.68 29.11
C MET A 1 16.95 -27.30 28.49
N ALA A 2 17.16 -27.16 27.18
CA ALA A 2 16.83 -25.93 26.50
C ALA A 2 15.29 -25.77 26.43
N PRO A 3 14.74 -24.56 26.64
CA PRO A 3 13.31 -24.33 26.48
C PRO A 3 12.91 -24.68 25.05
N GLN A 4 11.95 -25.57 24.88
CA GLN A 4 11.32 -25.82 23.60
C GLN A 4 10.62 -24.50 23.22
N SER A 5 11.08 -23.85 22.13
CA SER A 5 10.36 -22.75 21.51
C SER A 5 9.02 -23.32 21.04
N SER A 6 7.94 -22.98 21.74
CA SER A 6 6.59 -23.32 21.27
C SER A 6 6.35 -22.62 19.95
N ALA A 7 5.82 -23.33 18.96
CA ALA A 7 5.38 -22.72 17.71
C ALA A 7 4.34 -21.63 18.04
N LEU A 8 4.39 -20.50 17.31
CA LEU A 8 3.41 -19.42 17.47
C LEU A 8 2.00 -19.91 17.15
N THR A 9 1.03 -19.43 17.91
CA THR A 9 -0.39 -19.64 17.61
C THR A 9 -0.79 -18.86 16.35
N ARG A 10 -1.93 -19.16 15.78
CA ARG A 10 -2.54 -18.44 14.65
C ARG A 10 -2.67 -16.95 14.95
N GLU A 11 -3.20 -16.62 16.12
CA GLU A 11 -3.42 -15.26 16.58
C GLU A 11 -2.10 -14.48 16.72
N GLU A 12 -1.06 -15.12 17.23
CA GLU A 12 0.28 -14.53 17.35
C GLU A 12 0.92 -14.28 15.97
N ILE A 13 0.72 -15.20 15.01
CA ILE A 13 1.19 -15.01 13.63
C ILE A 13 0.48 -13.84 12.98
N ILE A 14 -0.85 -13.76 13.09
CA ILE A 14 -1.65 -12.63 12.55
C ILE A 14 -1.21 -11.30 13.18
N ALA A 15 -1.06 -11.26 14.51
CA ALA A 15 -0.61 -10.06 15.21
C ALA A 15 0.78 -9.61 14.75
N ARG A 16 1.69 -10.56 14.55
CA ARG A 16 3.04 -10.31 14.04
C ARG A 16 3.04 -9.73 12.62
N ASN A 17 2.19 -10.27 11.74
CA ASN A 17 2.05 -9.78 10.38
C ASN A 17 1.47 -8.36 10.33
N LEU A 18 0.44 -8.09 11.14
CA LEU A 18 -0.12 -6.74 11.30
C LEU A 18 0.93 -5.75 11.80
N ALA A 19 1.73 -6.14 12.81
CA ALA A 19 2.79 -5.30 13.35
C ALA A 19 3.86 -4.96 12.29
N ALA A 20 4.23 -5.90 11.41
CA ALA A 20 5.17 -5.64 10.32
C ALA A 20 4.62 -4.62 9.33
N VAL A 21 3.34 -4.74 8.95
CA VAL A 21 2.67 -3.78 8.05
C VAL A 21 2.50 -2.41 8.73
N ASP A 22 2.23 -2.36 10.04
CA ASP A 22 2.16 -1.10 10.77
C ASP A 22 3.52 -0.40 10.81
N VAL A 23 4.62 -1.12 11.04
CA VAL A 23 5.98 -0.56 10.96
C VAL A 23 6.25 0.01 9.56
N HIS A 24 5.86 -0.73 8.51
CA HIS A 24 6.00 -0.29 7.13
C HIS A 24 5.27 1.05 6.91
N PHE A 25 3.97 1.11 7.11
CA PHE A 25 3.17 2.31 6.87
C PHE A 25 3.55 3.52 7.73
N HIS A 26 3.88 3.33 9.01
CA HIS A 26 4.29 4.44 9.88
C HIS A 26 5.61 5.08 9.45
N ASN A 27 6.42 4.35 8.68
CA ASN A 27 7.74 4.80 8.24
C ASN A 27 7.80 5.10 6.73
N GLU A 28 6.68 5.13 6.02
CA GLU A 28 6.59 5.57 4.62
C GLU A 28 6.75 7.10 4.51
N ASN A 29 7.94 7.56 4.78
CA ASN A 29 8.36 8.95 4.67
C ASN A 29 9.89 9.02 4.47
N PRO A 30 10.45 10.16 4.01
CA PRO A 30 11.89 10.27 3.71
C PRO A 30 12.81 9.90 4.88
N ASP A 31 12.42 10.22 6.11
CA ASP A 31 13.25 9.98 7.30
C ASP A 31 13.13 8.54 7.81
N GLY A 32 11.98 7.89 7.57
CA GLY A 32 11.65 6.54 8.06
C GLY A 32 11.89 5.41 7.06
N ILE A 33 12.17 5.71 5.80
CA ILE A 33 12.14 4.72 4.71
C ILE A 33 13.01 3.48 4.97
N ASP A 34 14.15 3.62 5.65
CA ASP A 34 14.99 2.48 6.01
C ASP A 34 14.29 1.50 6.96
N LEU A 35 13.45 2.00 7.85
CA LEU A 35 12.62 1.15 8.72
C LEU A 35 11.48 0.52 7.92
N ALA A 36 10.84 1.28 7.03
CA ALA A 36 9.76 0.78 6.18
C ALA A 36 10.22 -0.40 5.32
N VAL A 37 11.35 -0.27 4.62
CA VAL A 37 11.90 -1.37 3.79
C VAL A 37 12.63 -2.44 4.63
N GLY A 38 12.97 -2.13 5.87
CA GLY A 38 13.62 -3.06 6.81
C GLY A 38 12.74 -4.27 7.19
N VAL A 39 11.43 -4.12 7.09
CA VAL A 39 10.47 -5.22 7.34
C VAL A 39 10.25 -6.12 6.12
N TYR A 40 10.87 -5.82 4.98
CA TYR A 40 10.84 -6.70 3.81
C TYR A 40 11.83 -7.86 3.93
N THR A 41 11.51 -8.97 3.28
CA THR A 41 12.48 -10.04 3.02
C THR A 41 13.48 -9.62 1.95
N ASP A 42 14.61 -10.34 1.83
CA ASP A 42 15.63 -10.03 0.81
C ASP A 42 15.12 -10.30 -0.62
N ASP A 43 14.16 -11.22 -0.76
CA ASP A 43 13.51 -11.60 -2.01
C ASP A 43 12.16 -10.92 -2.24
N ILE A 44 11.98 -9.73 -1.66
CA ILE A 44 10.73 -8.93 -1.84
C ILE A 44 10.34 -8.79 -3.30
N VAL A 45 9.05 -8.92 -3.56
CA VAL A 45 8.43 -8.52 -4.83
C VAL A 45 7.44 -7.39 -4.53
N TRP A 46 7.72 -6.21 -5.05
CA TRP A 46 6.85 -5.05 -4.98
C TRP A 46 6.27 -4.79 -6.37
N GLU A 47 4.95 -4.68 -6.48
CA GLU A 47 4.31 -4.48 -7.78
C GLU A 47 3.11 -3.56 -7.72
N VAL A 48 2.96 -2.73 -8.75
CA VAL A 48 1.80 -1.88 -9.00
C VAL A 48 1.31 -2.12 -10.43
N PRO A 49 0.39 -3.07 -10.62
CA PRO A 49 -0.08 -3.47 -11.96
C PRO A 49 -0.67 -2.32 -12.77
N ALA A 50 -1.40 -1.39 -12.12
CA ALA A 50 -1.99 -0.22 -12.79
C ALA A 50 -0.94 0.68 -13.46
N ARG A 51 0.29 0.72 -12.92
CA ARG A 51 1.42 1.47 -13.48
C ARG A 51 2.42 0.59 -14.25
N GLY A 52 2.18 -0.72 -14.32
CA GLY A 52 3.07 -1.67 -15.01
C GLY A 52 4.44 -1.81 -14.34
N LEU A 53 4.52 -1.67 -13.02
CA LEU A 53 5.78 -1.70 -12.25
C LEU A 53 5.91 -3.00 -11.47
N VAL A 54 7.11 -3.59 -11.53
CA VAL A 54 7.53 -4.73 -10.69
C VAL A 54 8.99 -4.50 -10.28
N LEU A 55 9.25 -4.47 -8.97
CA LEU A 55 10.56 -4.32 -8.38
C LEU A 55 10.87 -5.53 -7.50
N ARG A 56 12.16 -5.97 -7.46
CA ARG A 56 12.53 -7.26 -6.86
C ARG A 56 13.66 -7.18 -5.85
N ASP A 57 14.01 -6.00 -5.39
CA ASP A 57 15.00 -5.81 -4.33
C ASP A 57 14.65 -4.58 -3.47
N ARG A 58 15.09 -4.61 -2.22
CA ARG A 58 14.77 -3.56 -1.24
C ARG A 58 15.30 -2.18 -1.62
N GLU A 59 16.50 -2.11 -2.21
CA GLU A 59 17.08 -0.82 -2.55
C GLU A 59 16.33 -0.15 -3.69
N THR A 60 15.97 -0.91 -4.72
CA THR A 60 15.16 -0.39 -5.83
C THR A 60 13.77 0.06 -5.35
N VAL A 61 13.14 -0.69 -4.45
CA VAL A 61 11.86 -0.29 -3.83
C VAL A 61 12.03 0.99 -3.02
N LYS A 62 13.10 1.10 -2.21
CA LYS A 62 13.40 2.31 -1.45
C LYS A 62 13.52 3.54 -2.37
N GLN A 63 14.23 3.42 -3.47
CA GLN A 63 14.40 4.51 -4.44
C GLN A 63 13.06 4.90 -5.09
N GLU A 64 12.20 3.95 -5.40
CA GLU A 64 10.85 4.22 -5.90
C GLU A 64 10.02 5.00 -4.87
N TYR A 65 10.03 4.61 -3.61
CA TYR A 65 9.33 5.33 -2.53
C TYR A 65 9.84 6.76 -2.37
N LEU A 66 11.15 6.98 -2.40
CA LEU A 66 11.71 8.35 -2.30
C LEU A 66 11.21 9.24 -3.45
N GLN A 67 11.11 8.71 -4.68
CA GLN A 67 10.54 9.44 -5.80
C GLN A 67 9.04 9.71 -5.61
N ILE A 68 8.28 8.74 -5.09
CA ILE A 68 6.86 8.90 -4.78
C ILE A 68 6.66 10.01 -3.74
N PHE A 69 7.47 10.05 -2.67
CA PHE A 69 7.34 11.07 -1.62
C PHE A 69 7.61 12.48 -2.16
N GLU A 70 8.58 12.64 -3.06
CA GLU A 70 8.86 13.93 -3.71
C GLU A 70 7.75 14.32 -4.71
N ALA A 71 7.15 13.31 -5.35
CA ALA A 71 6.15 13.53 -6.39
C ALA A 71 4.73 13.77 -5.86
N MET A 72 4.46 13.47 -4.59
CA MET A 72 3.12 13.48 -4.04
C MET A 72 3.02 14.29 -2.75
N LYS A 73 2.20 15.34 -2.77
CA LYS A 73 1.78 16.02 -1.55
C LYS A 73 0.48 15.41 -1.05
N VAL A 74 0.57 14.60 0.00
CA VAL A 74 -0.60 14.00 0.65
C VAL A 74 -1.34 15.05 1.48
N HIS A 75 -2.66 15.12 1.31
CA HIS A 75 -3.55 15.99 2.07
C HIS A 75 -4.32 15.22 3.14
N LYS A 76 -4.75 14.00 2.79
CA LYS A 76 -5.53 13.14 3.68
C LYS A 76 -5.38 11.68 3.30
N ILE A 77 -5.36 10.82 4.31
CA ILE A 77 -5.48 9.37 4.16
C ILE A 77 -6.71 8.93 4.95
N THR A 78 -7.58 8.17 4.32
CA THR A 78 -8.75 7.57 4.94
C THR A 78 -8.64 6.05 4.84
N ASN A 79 -8.40 5.38 5.96
CA ASN A 79 -8.42 3.92 6.02
C ASN A 79 -9.88 3.43 6.00
N LEU A 80 -10.17 2.48 5.13
CA LEU A 80 -11.50 1.88 5.00
C LEU A 80 -11.56 0.52 5.69
N HIS A 81 -10.65 -0.38 5.31
CA HIS A 81 -10.63 -1.74 5.83
C HIS A 81 -9.20 -2.23 5.99
N ARG A 82 -8.93 -2.96 7.09
CA ARG A 82 -7.71 -3.74 7.26
C ARG A 82 -8.04 -5.03 7.99
N PHE A 83 -7.55 -6.14 7.46
CA PHE A 83 -7.62 -7.44 8.10
C PHE A 83 -6.43 -8.31 7.70
N ALA A 84 -6.21 -9.39 8.44
CA ALA A 84 -5.08 -10.28 8.19
C ALA A 84 -5.43 -11.75 8.38
N THR A 85 -4.63 -12.58 7.71
CA THR A 85 -4.52 -14.02 7.92
C THR A 85 -3.10 -14.36 8.35
N GLU A 86 -2.78 -15.65 8.48
CA GLU A 86 -1.41 -16.10 8.77
C GLU A 86 -0.42 -15.79 7.65
N GLU A 87 -0.90 -15.57 6.42
CA GLU A 87 -0.06 -15.34 5.25
C GLU A 87 -0.22 -13.95 4.63
N TRP A 88 -1.37 -13.29 4.83
CA TRP A 88 -1.70 -12.05 4.13
C TRP A 88 -2.22 -10.98 5.07
N VAL A 89 -1.87 -9.72 4.75
CA VAL A 89 -2.52 -8.53 5.29
C VAL A 89 -3.14 -7.76 4.12
N PHE A 90 -4.41 -7.43 4.27
CA PHE A 90 -5.16 -6.60 3.34
C PHE A 90 -5.34 -5.20 3.95
N ASP A 91 -5.11 -4.16 3.16
CA ASP A 91 -5.38 -2.77 3.53
C ASP A 91 -6.06 -2.05 2.37
N ASP A 92 -7.12 -1.31 2.67
CA ASP A 92 -7.89 -0.54 1.71
C ASP A 92 -8.03 0.89 2.22
N SER A 93 -7.48 1.83 1.48
CA SER A 93 -7.37 3.24 1.88
C SER A 93 -7.64 4.18 0.71
N ILE A 94 -8.02 5.41 1.02
CA ILE A 94 -8.13 6.50 0.06
C ILE A 94 -7.07 7.55 0.39
N PHE A 95 -6.29 7.91 -0.62
CA PHE A 95 -5.28 8.96 -0.58
C PHE A 95 -5.78 10.18 -1.36
N GLU A 96 -5.94 11.30 -0.68
CA GLU A 96 -6.16 12.60 -1.32
C GLU A 96 -4.81 13.31 -1.41
N CYS A 97 -4.35 13.59 -2.62
CA CYS A 97 -3.04 14.17 -2.86
C CYS A 97 -3.03 15.14 -4.05
N THR A 98 -1.92 15.87 -4.17
CA THR A 98 -1.58 16.64 -5.38
C THR A 98 -0.28 16.12 -5.96
N LEU A 99 -0.22 15.90 -7.27
CA LEU A 99 0.99 15.53 -7.97
C LEU A 99 1.91 16.74 -8.12
N MET A 100 3.11 16.66 -7.55
CA MET A 100 4.06 17.79 -7.44
C MET A 100 5.16 17.73 -8.50
N SER A 101 5.49 16.52 -8.97
CA SER A 101 6.51 16.28 -9.99
C SER A 101 6.16 15.03 -10.81
N ASP A 102 6.93 14.75 -11.86
CA ASP A 102 6.81 13.56 -12.71
C ASP A 102 7.47 12.29 -12.12
N GLY A 103 7.99 12.38 -10.89
CA GLY A 103 8.56 11.24 -10.15
C GLY A 103 7.56 10.12 -9.84
N PHE A 104 6.25 10.37 -10.01
CA PHE A 104 5.24 9.33 -9.91
C PHE A 104 5.17 8.55 -11.23
N ARG A 105 6.09 7.60 -11.36
CA ARG A 105 6.35 6.85 -12.60
C ARG A 105 5.09 6.17 -13.14
N ASN A 106 4.78 6.41 -14.42
CA ASN A 106 3.61 5.89 -15.13
C ASN A 106 2.26 6.28 -14.51
N GLY A 107 2.21 7.37 -13.74
CA GLY A 107 0.95 7.91 -13.21
C GLY A 107 0.02 8.40 -14.34
N PRO A 108 -1.32 8.27 -14.18
CA PRO A 108 -2.27 8.56 -15.27
C PRO A 108 -2.57 10.05 -15.47
N PHE A 109 -2.13 10.92 -14.54
CA PHE A 109 -2.45 12.33 -14.55
C PHE A 109 -1.20 13.22 -14.57
N PRO A 110 -1.29 14.42 -15.18
CA PRO A 110 -0.19 15.37 -15.24
C PRO A 110 0.10 15.99 -13.86
N VAL A 111 1.31 16.53 -13.72
CA VAL A 111 1.73 17.35 -12.57
C VAL A 111 0.74 18.50 -12.34
N GLY A 112 0.49 18.81 -11.08
CA GLY A 112 -0.48 19.81 -10.64
C GLY A 112 -1.90 19.25 -10.43
N THR A 113 -2.18 18.00 -10.85
CA THR A 113 -3.50 17.40 -10.65
C THR A 113 -3.71 17.07 -9.17
N ARG A 114 -4.86 17.50 -8.63
CA ARG A 114 -5.35 17.02 -7.35
C ARG A 114 -6.10 15.70 -7.56
N CYS A 115 -5.66 14.66 -6.89
CA CYS A 115 -6.12 13.29 -7.06
C CYS A 115 -6.81 12.76 -5.81
N SER A 116 -7.74 11.85 -6.02
CA SER A 116 -8.23 10.87 -5.05
C SER A 116 -7.85 9.49 -5.58
N ILE A 117 -7.03 8.76 -4.84
CA ILE A 117 -6.54 7.44 -5.24
C ILE A 117 -7.08 6.44 -4.23
N ARG A 118 -7.92 5.50 -4.65
CA ARG A 118 -8.18 4.32 -3.82
C ARG A 118 -7.05 3.35 -4.01
N LEU A 119 -6.38 3.05 -2.92
CA LEU A 119 -5.20 2.22 -2.89
C LEU A 119 -5.47 1.02 -2.01
N VAL A 120 -5.48 -0.15 -2.65
CA VAL A 120 -5.59 -1.43 -1.96
C VAL A 120 -4.21 -2.08 -1.95
N HIS A 121 -3.71 -2.36 -0.75
CA HIS A 121 -2.50 -3.15 -0.58
C HIS A 121 -2.85 -4.59 -0.19
N ALA A 122 -2.16 -5.54 -0.83
CA ALA A 122 -2.13 -6.92 -0.41
C ALA A 122 -0.68 -7.30 -0.10
N PHE A 123 -0.37 -7.48 1.19
CA PHE A 123 0.94 -7.86 1.67
C PHE A 123 0.98 -9.36 1.93
N GLN A 124 1.87 -10.09 1.28
CA GLN A 124 2.18 -11.45 1.68
C GLN A 124 3.27 -11.45 2.73
N CYS A 125 3.04 -12.14 3.83
CA CYS A 125 3.97 -12.23 4.94
C CYS A 125 4.57 -13.63 5.07
N ARG A 126 5.85 -13.67 5.39
CA ARG A 126 6.61 -14.89 5.67
C ARG A 126 7.53 -14.62 6.87
N ASP A 127 7.37 -15.41 7.94
CA ASP A 127 8.17 -15.29 9.16
C ASP A 127 8.19 -13.89 9.80
N GLY A 128 7.06 -13.18 9.74
CA GLY A 128 6.90 -11.84 10.30
C GLY A 128 7.55 -10.73 9.48
N LYS A 129 7.88 -11.00 8.22
CA LYS A 129 8.35 -10.03 7.24
C LYS A 129 7.47 -10.03 6.00
N ILE A 130 7.43 -8.92 5.30
CA ILE A 130 6.72 -8.77 4.04
C ILE A 130 7.58 -9.32 2.90
N CYS A 131 7.12 -10.36 2.20
CA CYS A 131 7.82 -10.92 1.06
C CYS A 131 7.18 -10.54 -0.29
N ARG A 132 5.98 -9.98 -0.27
CA ARG A 132 5.31 -9.40 -1.43
C ARG A 132 4.44 -8.24 -1.01
N GLU A 133 4.45 -7.19 -1.81
CA GLU A 133 3.54 -6.07 -1.69
C GLU A 133 2.94 -5.77 -3.05
N ASN A 134 1.63 -5.84 -3.14
CA ASN A 134 0.87 -5.48 -4.33
C ASN A 134 0.06 -4.22 -4.03
N GLY A 135 0.26 -3.17 -4.85
CA GLY A 135 -0.55 -1.96 -4.82
C GLY A 135 -1.55 -1.95 -5.98
N TYR A 136 -2.84 -1.97 -5.68
CA TYR A 136 -3.90 -1.84 -6.67
C TYR A 136 -4.51 -0.44 -6.57
N GLU A 137 -4.31 0.37 -7.60
CA GLU A 137 -4.63 1.79 -7.62
C GLU A 137 -5.83 2.09 -8.52
N ILE A 138 -6.82 2.80 -7.98
CA ILE A 138 -7.90 3.40 -8.75
C ILE A 138 -7.75 4.91 -8.67
N TRP A 139 -7.37 5.52 -9.78
CA TRP A 139 -7.07 6.93 -9.88
C TRP A 139 -8.29 7.74 -10.30
N ARG A 140 -8.54 8.85 -9.60
CA ARG A 140 -9.57 9.84 -9.94
C ARG A 140 -9.03 11.24 -9.72
N ARG A 141 -9.58 12.21 -10.48
CA ARG A 141 -9.42 13.62 -10.14
C ARG A 141 -10.25 13.93 -8.92
N ALA A 142 -9.76 14.78 -8.01
CA ALA A 142 -10.48 15.12 -6.78
C ALA A 142 -11.76 15.94 -7.03
N ASP A 143 -11.91 16.54 -8.22
CA ASP A 143 -13.10 17.25 -8.67
C ASP A 143 -14.15 16.35 -9.35
N ASP A 144 -13.80 15.09 -9.65
CA ASP A 144 -14.76 14.11 -10.10
C ASP A 144 -15.78 13.84 -8.99
N THR A 145 -17.05 13.72 -9.35
CA THR A 145 -18.12 13.39 -8.40
C THR A 145 -18.03 11.94 -7.98
N VAL A 146 -17.23 11.68 -6.96
CA VAL A 146 -17.00 10.35 -6.41
C VAL A 146 -17.49 10.28 -4.98
N ARG A 147 -18.19 9.22 -4.63
CA ARG A 147 -18.51 8.92 -3.25
C ARG A 147 -17.28 8.33 -2.57
N VAL A 148 -16.70 9.08 -1.67
CA VAL A 148 -15.42 8.74 -1.02
C VAL A 148 -15.41 7.34 -0.43
N ARG A 149 -16.52 6.89 0.16
CA ARG A 149 -16.56 5.59 0.82
C ARG A 149 -16.63 4.41 -0.14
N ASP A 150 -17.38 4.56 -1.23
CA ASP A 150 -17.65 3.46 -2.15
C ASP A 150 -16.79 3.53 -3.41
N ASP A 151 -16.12 4.67 -3.63
CA ASP A 151 -15.33 5.00 -4.83
C ASP A 151 -16.09 4.70 -6.15
N ILE A 152 -17.40 4.95 -6.11
CA ILE A 152 -18.30 4.68 -7.22
C ILE A 152 -18.63 6.01 -7.94
N PRO A 153 -18.38 6.15 -9.25
CA PRO A 153 -18.77 7.32 -10.01
C PRO A 153 -20.28 7.58 -9.93
N ALA A 154 -20.71 8.84 -9.95
CA ALA A 154 -22.11 9.20 -9.94
C ALA A 154 -22.91 8.60 -11.13
N THR A 155 -22.22 8.26 -12.22
CA THR A 155 -22.76 7.61 -13.41
C THR A 155 -22.80 6.09 -13.33
N ALA A 156 -22.33 5.48 -12.24
CA ALA A 156 -22.34 4.03 -12.07
C ALA A 156 -23.79 3.50 -12.05
N ARG A 157 -23.98 2.39 -12.73
CA ARG A 157 -25.25 1.65 -12.68
C ARG A 157 -25.16 0.59 -11.62
N VAL A 158 -26.20 0.50 -10.79
CA VAL A 158 -26.35 -0.59 -9.81
C VAL A 158 -27.32 -1.59 -10.43
N GLU A 159 -26.90 -2.84 -10.55
CA GLU A 159 -27.74 -3.95 -11.00
C GLU A 159 -27.83 -4.97 -9.87
N GLU A 160 -29.03 -5.36 -9.53
CA GLU A 160 -29.26 -6.41 -8.54
C GLU A 160 -29.29 -7.76 -9.27
N PHE A 161 -28.52 -8.71 -8.77
CA PHE A 161 -28.59 -10.09 -9.24
C PHE A 161 -29.79 -10.76 -8.55
N SER A 162 -30.74 -11.22 -9.35
CA SER A 162 -31.92 -12.01 -8.90
C SER A 162 -31.59 -13.49 -8.81
#